data_8e5fa19a1f96f612008c8726ba454dfa
#
_entry.id   8e5fa19a1f96f612008c8726ba454dfa
#
_cell.length_a   1.000
_cell.length_b   1.000
_cell.length_c   1.000
_cell.angle_alpha   90.00
_cell.angle_beta   90.00
_cell.angle_gamma   90.00
#
_symmetry.space_group_name_H-M   'P 1'
#
loop_
_entity.id
_entity.type
_entity.pdbx_description
1 polymer ?
#
loop_
_entity_poly.entity_id
_entity_poly.type
_entity_poly.pdbx_seq_one_letter_code
_entity_poly.pdbx_strand_id
1 'polypeptide(L)'
;MRFRLFFISLIVIPFFNSNSKVKLPNIFSDNLVLQQKSGNPVWGWADPGEKIVVNASWGDSHEVRATNDGSWFVVIYAGEAGTGHSLEVKASNKIVLKNLAIGEVWLSAGQSNMGWSVANSFEAEGETDVDLPNLRIFRSAREHWHQPLKENRDRLAKWKPCDP
;
A
#
# COMPACT_ATOMS: atom_id res chain seq x y z
N MET A 1 -12.62 -56.75 42.90
CA MET A 1 -13.12 -55.49 42.33
C MET A 1 -11.93 -54.62 41.90
N ARG A 2 -11.62 -54.55 40.61
CA ARG A 2 -10.40 -53.83 40.10
C ARG A 2 -10.82 -52.46 39.59
N PHE A 3 -10.44 -51.39 40.33
CA PHE A 3 -10.65 -49.99 39.91
C PHE A 3 -9.61 -49.64 38.81
N ARG A 4 -10.09 -49.35 37.62
CA ARG A 4 -9.26 -48.75 36.52
C ARG A 4 -9.33 -47.27 36.67
N LEU A 5 -8.24 -46.61 37.07
CA LEU A 5 -8.08 -45.16 36.97
C LEU A 5 -7.86 -44.79 35.48
N PHE A 6 -8.81 -44.01 34.94
CA PHE A 6 -8.61 -43.33 33.64
C PHE A 6 -7.87 -42.02 33.88
N PHE A 7 -6.64 -41.94 33.43
CA PHE A 7 -5.90 -40.67 33.37
C PHE A 7 -6.38 -39.90 32.14
N ILE A 8 -7.14 -38.81 32.33
CA ILE A 8 -7.45 -37.83 31.27
C ILE A 8 -6.25 -36.88 31.18
N SER A 9 -5.43 -37.06 30.14
CA SER A 9 -4.35 -36.13 29.82
C SER A 9 -4.95 -34.87 29.17
N LEU A 10 -4.95 -33.77 29.92
CA LEU A 10 -5.35 -32.46 29.43
C LEU A 10 -4.23 -31.93 28.50
N ILE A 11 -4.45 -32.02 27.18
CA ILE A 11 -3.55 -31.42 26.18
C ILE A 11 -3.78 -29.92 26.19
N VAL A 12 -2.91 -29.18 26.85
CA VAL A 12 -2.88 -27.69 26.74
C VAL A 12 -2.21 -27.36 25.43
N ILE A 13 -3.00 -26.99 24.42
CA ILE A 13 -2.50 -26.47 23.14
C ILE A 13 -2.05 -25.02 23.40
N PRO A 14 -0.75 -24.69 23.29
CA PRO A 14 -0.33 -23.30 23.40
C PRO A 14 -0.88 -22.51 22.23
N PHE A 15 -1.71 -21.51 22.50
CA PHE A 15 -2.08 -20.49 21.52
C PHE A 15 -0.83 -19.67 21.22
N PHE A 16 -0.15 -19.98 20.13
CA PHE A 16 0.86 -19.09 19.58
C PHE A 16 0.14 -17.84 19.04
N ASN A 17 0.17 -16.76 19.82
CA ASN A 17 -0.15 -15.44 19.30
C ASN A 17 0.97 -15.05 18.32
N SER A 18 0.79 -15.38 17.04
CA SER A 18 1.61 -14.84 15.97
C SER A 18 1.19 -13.38 15.80
N ASN A 19 1.94 -12.47 16.41
CA ASN A 19 1.73 -11.04 16.25
C ASN A 19 2.27 -10.62 14.87
N SER A 20 1.51 -10.90 13.82
CA SER A 20 1.84 -10.45 12.49
C SER A 20 1.47 -8.97 12.38
N LYS A 21 2.46 -8.13 12.16
CA LYS A 21 2.29 -6.68 11.99
C LYS A 21 1.50 -6.38 10.73
N VAL A 22 0.65 -5.34 10.77
CA VAL A 22 0.01 -4.85 9.55
C VAL A 22 1.05 -4.51 8.49
N LYS A 23 0.79 -4.92 7.24
CA LYS A 23 1.65 -4.71 6.07
C LYS A 23 0.85 -4.07 4.95
N LEU A 24 1.53 -3.23 4.18
CA LEU A 24 0.99 -2.57 3.00
C LEU A 24 1.79 -3.01 1.76
N PRO A 25 1.13 -3.11 0.59
CA PRO A 25 1.84 -3.22 -0.69
C PRO A 25 2.71 -1.99 -0.96
N ASN A 26 3.74 -2.14 -1.79
CA ASN A 26 4.72 -1.08 -2.09
C ASN A 26 4.12 0.19 -2.70
N ILE A 27 2.98 0.06 -3.37
CA ILE A 27 2.26 1.22 -3.93
C ILE A 27 1.88 2.22 -2.83
N PHE A 28 1.66 1.73 -1.60
CA PHE A 28 1.46 2.57 -0.42
C PHE A 28 2.81 2.87 0.22
N SER A 29 3.46 3.90 -0.26
CA SER A 29 4.74 4.40 0.26
C SER A 29 4.69 5.91 0.41
N ASP A 30 5.68 6.50 1.04
CA ASP A 30 5.84 7.94 1.06
C ASP A 30 5.79 8.51 -0.36
N ASN A 31 5.34 9.74 -0.51
CA ASN A 31 5.10 10.44 -1.77
C ASN A 31 3.94 9.88 -2.63
N LEU A 32 3.10 8.97 -2.12
CA LEU A 32 1.91 8.46 -2.80
C LEU A 32 1.03 9.61 -3.30
N VAL A 33 0.46 9.43 -4.51
CA VAL A 33 -0.59 10.29 -5.04
C VAL A 33 -1.92 9.55 -5.00
N LEU A 34 -2.95 10.20 -4.47
CA LEU A 34 -4.33 9.72 -4.46
C LEU A 34 -5.15 10.52 -5.46
N GLN A 35 -6.06 9.86 -6.17
CA GLN A 35 -6.98 10.52 -7.09
C GLN A 35 -7.89 11.48 -6.33
N GLN A 36 -7.90 12.75 -6.74
CA GLN A 36 -8.78 13.76 -6.16
C GLN A 36 -10.27 13.47 -6.42
N LYS A 37 -11.15 14.00 -5.55
CA LYS A 37 -12.63 13.91 -5.65
C LYS A 37 -13.14 12.48 -5.84
N SER A 38 -12.43 11.52 -5.29
CA SER A 38 -12.69 10.10 -5.52
C SER A 38 -12.46 9.26 -4.27
N GLY A 39 -13.13 8.11 -4.23
CA GLY A 39 -12.81 7.04 -3.31
C GLY A 39 -11.57 6.27 -3.76
N ASN A 40 -10.55 6.23 -2.94
CA ASN A 40 -9.29 5.56 -3.21
C ASN A 40 -9.21 4.27 -2.40
N PRO A 41 -9.02 3.11 -3.04
CA PRO A 41 -8.86 1.85 -2.34
C PRO A 41 -7.52 1.81 -1.59
N VAL A 42 -7.57 1.38 -0.32
CA VAL A 42 -6.39 1.07 0.50
C VAL A 42 -6.55 -0.33 1.07
N TRP A 43 -5.53 -1.14 0.92
CA TRP A 43 -5.56 -2.55 1.33
C TRP A 43 -4.21 -3.02 1.86
N GLY A 44 -4.25 -4.18 2.50
CA GLY A 44 -3.04 -4.81 3.01
C GLY A 44 -3.34 -6.12 3.73
N TRP A 45 -2.43 -6.51 4.59
CA TRP A 45 -2.51 -7.75 5.37
C TRP A 45 -2.23 -7.47 6.84
N ALA A 46 -2.89 -8.25 7.70
CA ALA A 46 -2.73 -8.24 9.14
C ALA A 46 -3.09 -9.64 9.68
N ASP A 47 -3.05 -9.85 10.97
CA ASP A 47 -3.55 -11.10 11.55
C ASP A 47 -5.08 -11.24 11.33
N PRO A 48 -5.58 -12.47 11.09
CA PRO A 48 -7.01 -12.71 10.96
C PRO A 48 -7.81 -12.13 12.12
N GLY A 49 -8.84 -11.34 11.81
CA GLY A 49 -9.69 -10.67 12.81
C GLY A 49 -9.07 -9.44 13.47
N GLU A 50 -7.81 -9.11 13.19
CA GLU A 50 -7.16 -7.92 13.72
C GLU A 50 -7.90 -6.65 13.30
N LYS A 51 -8.04 -5.72 14.22
CA LYS A 51 -8.66 -4.41 13.99
C LYS A 51 -7.61 -3.47 13.39
N ILE A 52 -7.95 -2.90 12.24
CA ILE A 52 -7.14 -1.90 11.54
C ILE A 52 -7.91 -0.57 11.53
N VAL A 53 -7.21 0.50 11.85
CA VAL A 53 -7.72 1.88 11.74
C VAL A 53 -6.86 2.62 10.73
N VAL A 54 -7.50 3.21 9.73
CA VAL A 54 -6.87 4.02 8.69
C VAL A 54 -7.31 5.46 8.88
N ASN A 55 -6.38 6.35 9.16
CA ASN A 55 -6.61 7.77 9.40
C ASN A 55 -5.89 8.62 8.38
N ALA A 56 -6.62 9.44 7.65
CA ALA A 56 -6.09 10.40 6.72
C ALA A 56 -5.99 11.79 7.39
N SER A 57 -4.89 12.51 7.13
CA SER A 57 -4.66 13.84 7.73
C SER A 57 -5.68 14.90 7.31
N TRP A 58 -6.46 14.64 6.25
CA TRP A 58 -7.55 15.50 5.78
C TRP A 58 -8.91 15.18 6.41
N GLY A 59 -8.95 14.28 7.41
CA GLY A 59 -10.11 14.03 8.25
C GLY A 59 -10.93 12.79 7.89
N ASP A 60 -10.60 12.07 6.82
CA ASP A 60 -11.26 10.80 6.52
C ASP A 60 -10.67 9.66 7.39
N SER A 61 -11.53 8.83 7.96
CA SER A 61 -11.12 7.78 8.89
C SER A 61 -12.02 6.56 8.77
N HIS A 62 -11.39 5.38 8.71
CA HIS A 62 -12.09 4.10 8.58
C HIS A 62 -11.53 3.06 9.55
N GLU A 63 -12.43 2.20 10.01
CA GLU A 63 -12.10 1.04 10.82
C GLU A 63 -12.55 -0.24 10.08
N VAL A 64 -11.68 -1.23 10.03
CA VAL A 64 -11.96 -2.53 9.40
C VAL A 64 -11.30 -3.65 10.20
N ARG A 65 -11.78 -4.88 10.03
CA ARG A 65 -11.13 -6.08 10.53
C ARG A 65 -10.58 -6.90 9.38
N ALA A 66 -9.38 -7.44 9.56
CA ALA A 66 -8.80 -8.39 8.63
C ALA A 66 -9.70 -9.64 8.53
N THR A 67 -9.84 -10.14 7.32
CA THR A 67 -10.57 -11.37 7.01
C THR A 67 -9.83 -12.62 7.51
N ASN A 68 -10.42 -13.80 7.35
CA ASN A 68 -9.80 -15.05 7.79
C ASN A 68 -8.49 -15.37 7.05
N ASP A 69 -8.29 -14.83 5.85
CA ASP A 69 -7.04 -14.95 5.07
C ASP A 69 -6.04 -13.83 5.40
N GLY A 70 -6.36 -12.99 6.38
CA GLY A 70 -5.54 -11.88 6.82
C GLY A 70 -5.61 -10.63 5.93
N SER A 71 -6.36 -10.64 4.84
CA SER A 71 -6.52 -9.46 3.99
C SER A 71 -7.49 -8.44 4.61
N TRP A 72 -7.28 -7.16 4.30
CA TRP A 72 -8.20 -6.09 4.66
C TRP A 72 -8.27 -5.04 3.54
N PHE A 73 -9.36 -4.29 3.51
CA PHE A 73 -9.63 -3.31 2.47
C PHE A 73 -10.55 -2.22 3.02
N VAL A 74 -10.25 -0.97 2.69
CA VAL A 74 -11.09 0.21 2.91
C VAL A 74 -11.05 1.11 1.68
N VAL A 75 -12.03 2.00 1.56
CA VAL A 75 -12.03 3.07 0.57
C VAL A 75 -11.97 4.39 1.33
N ILE A 76 -10.92 5.17 1.11
CA ILE A 76 -10.76 6.51 1.67
C ILE A 76 -11.14 7.56 0.62
N TYR A 77 -11.88 8.58 1.03
CA TYR A 77 -12.26 9.66 0.13
C TYR A 77 -11.20 10.76 0.16
N ALA A 78 -10.65 11.08 -1.02
CA ALA A 78 -9.76 12.22 -1.21
C ALA A 78 -10.53 13.39 -1.84
N GLY A 79 -10.50 14.54 -1.18
CA GLY A 79 -11.19 15.76 -1.61
C GLY A 79 -10.46 16.50 -2.74
N GLU A 80 -10.28 17.82 -2.56
CA GLU A 80 -9.60 18.69 -3.52
C GLU A 80 -8.09 18.39 -3.57
N ALA A 81 -7.45 18.76 -4.68
CA ALA A 81 -6.01 18.63 -4.86
C ALA A 81 -5.22 19.38 -3.79
N GLY A 82 -4.12 18.78 -3.34
CA GLY A 82 -3.25 19.34 -2.32
C GLY A 82 -2.05 18.45 -2.05
N THR A 83 -1.08 18.97 -1.29
CA THR A 83 0.16 18.28 -0.94
C THR A 83 0.41 18.30 0.57
N GLY A 84 1.43 17.57 1.04
CA GLY A 84 1.82 17.55 2.44
C GLY A 84 0.91 16.73 3.35
N HIS A 85 0.07 15.88 2.78
CA HIS A 85 -0.80 14.99 3.51
C HIS A 85 -0.06 13.77 4.09
N SER A 86 -0.72 13.07 4.99
CA SER A 86 -0.26 11.79 5.53
C SER A 86 -1.42 10.81 5.69
N LEU A 87 -1.07 9.53 5.70
CA LEU A 87 -2.00 8.43 5.97
C LEU A 87 -1.41 7.54 7.05
N GLU A 88 -2.12 7.38 8.14
CA GLU A 88 -1.77 6.46 9.23
C GLU A 88 -2.58 5.18 9.12
N VAL A 89 -1.91 4.04 9.17
CA VAL A 89 -2.51 2.71 9.29
C VAL A 89 -2.06 2.12 10.61
N LYS A 90 -2.99 1.90 11.51
CA LYS A 90 -2.75 1.44 12.88
C LYS A 90 -3.46 0.11 13.14
N ALA A 91 -2.68 -0.85 13.64
CA ALA A 91 -3.14 -2.13 14.15
C ALA A 91 -2.29 -2.48 15.40
N SER A 92 -1.74 -3.68 15.52
CA SER A 92 -0.72 -4.03 16.52
C SER A 92 0.56 -3.21 16.38
N ASN A 93 0.87 -2.79 15.15
CA ASN A 93 1.89 -1.80 14.83
C ASN A 93 1.26 -0.57 14.14
N LYS A 94 2.10 0.40 13.82
CA LYS A 94 1.71 1.62 13.13
C LYS A 94 2.62 1.86 11.92
N ILE A 95 1.98 2.17 10.77
CA ILE A 95 2.63 2.65 9.55
C ILE A 95 2.13 4.06 9.29
N VAL A 96 3.03 4.98 8.99
CA VAL A 96 2.67 6.35 8.61
C VAL A 96 3.33 6.65 7.27
N LEU A 97 2.49 6.88 6.27
CA LEU A 97 2.92 7.34 4.96
C LEU A 97 2.94 8.86 4.96
N LYS A 98 4.04 9.45 4.51
CA LYS A 98 4.30 10.89 4.58
C LYS A 98 4.36 11.53 3.20
N ASN A 99 4.19 12.85 3.19
CA ASN A 99 4.29 13.66 1.97
C ASN A 99 3.37 13.14 0.85
N LEU A 100 2.13 12.76 1.20
CA LEU A 100 1.14 12.36 0.21
C LEU A 100 0.62 13.57 -0.55
N ALA A 101 0.24 13.35 -1.80
CA ALA A 101 -0.50 14.32 -2.60
C ALA A 101 -1.89 13.78 -2.94
N ILE A 102 -2.83 14.68 -3.07
CA ILE A 102 -4.14 14.48 -3.69
C ILE A 102 -4.10 15.22 -5.02
N GLY A 103 -4.41 14.56 -6.12
CA GLY A 103 -4.33 15.15 -7.46
C GLY A 103 -4.81 14.20 -8.54
N GLU A 104 -4.37 14.42 -9.77
CA GLU A 104 -4.69 13.52 -10.89
C GLU A 104 -3.74 12.33 -10.92
N VAL A 105 -4.29 11.13 -11.08
CA VAL A 105 -3.54 9.88 -11.22
C VAL A 105 -3.71 9.33 -12.62
N TRP A 106 -2.59 9.22 -13.35
CA TRP A 106 -2.55 8.70 -14.71
C TRP A 106 -1.93 7.31 -14.74
N LEU A 107 -2.60 6.37 -15.40
CA LEU A 107 -2.03 5.06 -15.69
C LEU A 107 -1.37 5.09 -17.07
N SER A 108 -0.05 5.06 -17.10
CA SER A 108 0.72 4.93 -18.32
C SER A 108 1.05 3.45 -18.56
N ALA A 109 0.47 2.87 -19.60
CA ALA A 109 0.65 1.48 -19.99
C ALA A 109 0.94 1.36 -21.48
N GLY A 110 1.74 0.37 -21.86
CA GLY A 110 2.11 0.15 -23.25
C GLY A 110 3.18 -0.93 -23.39
N GLN A 111 3.98 -0.83 -24.43
CA GLN A 111 5.06 -1.76 -24.76
C GLN A 111 6.45 -1.17 -24.41
N SER A 112 7.48 -1.52 -25.20
CA SER A 112 8.87 -1.14 -24.98
C SER A 112 9.10 0.36 -24.82
N ASN A 113 8.34 1.19 -25.56
CA ASN A 113 8.45 2.65 -25.52
C ASN A 113 8.04 3.27 -24.19
N MET A 114 7.30 2.53 -23.33
CA MET A 114 7.02 2.99 -21.97
C MET A 114 8.27 3.05 -21.06
N GLY A 115 9.36 2.48 -21.51
CA GLY A 115 10.66 2.59 -20.85
C GLY A 115 11.61 3.61 -21.50
N TRP A 116 11.16 4.30 -22.54
CA TRP A 116 11.96 5.33 -23.21
C TRP A 116 11.99 6.58 -22.35
N SER A 117 13.19 7.06 -22.05
CA SER A 117 13.35 8.29 -21.26
C SER A 117 13.33 9.52 -22.17
N VAL A 118 12.98 10.67 -21.63
CA VAL A 118 13.04 11.95 -22.32
C VAL A 118 14.43 12.19 -22.88
N ALA A 119 15.48 11.91 -22.09
CA ALA A 119 16.87 12.08 -22.52
C ALA A 119 17.26 11.28 -23.78
N ASN A 120 16.53 10.21 -24.11
CA ASN A 120 16.75 9.42 -25.33
C ASN A 120 15.82 9.83 -26.48
N SER A 121 15.04 10.88 -26.31
CA SER A 121 14.10 11.38 -27.31
C SER A 121 14.78 12.39 -28.23
N PHE A 122 14.19 12.60 -29.42
CA PHE A 122 14.66 13.62 -30.34
C PHE A 122 14.43 15.03 -29.74
N GLU A 123 15.43 15.93 -29.87
CA GLU A 123 15.39 17.29 -29.31
C GLU A 123 15.09 17.36 -27.81
N ALA A 124 15.64 16.41 -27.04
CA ALA A 124 15.44 16.34 -25.59
C ALA A 124 16.25 17.40 -24.79
N GLU A 125 17.08 18.17 -25.47
CA GLU A 125 17.93 19.18 -24.85
C GLU A 125 17.06 20.27 -24.18
N GLY A 126 17.25 20.49 -22.88
CA GLY A 126 16.42 21.39 -22.07
C GLY A 126 15.16 20.77 -21.45
N GLU A 127 14.63 19.68 -22.02
CA GLU A 127 13.46 18.99 -21.48
C GLU A 127 13.79 18.09 -20.27
N THR A 128 15.06 17.82 -20.03
CA THR A 128 15.55 17.03 -18.89
C THR A 128 15.92 17.86 -17.68
N ASP A 129 16.01 19.18 -17.83
CA ASP A 129 16.34 20.12 -16.75
C ASP A 129 15.08 20.77 -16.19
N VAL A 130 14.15 19.92 -15.74
CA VAL A 130 12.87 20.35 -15.15
C VAL A 130 12.72 19.82 -13.74
N ASP A 131 12.41 20.69 -12.81
CA ASP A 131 12.03 20.35 -11.44
C ASP A 131 10.50 20.43 -11.29
N LEU A 132 9.85 19.28 -11.21
CA LEU A 132 8.42 19.14 -11.08
C LEU A 132 8.07 18.39 -9.78
N PRO A 133 8.27 18.98 -8.60
CA PRO A 133 8.15 18.29 -7.32
C PRO A 133 6.72 17.79 -7.03
N ASN A 134 5.72 18.33 -7.72
CA ASN A 134 4.32 17.90 -7.63
C ASN A 134 3.98 16.77 -8.60
N LEU A 135 4.81 16.52 -9.60
CA LEU A 135 4.72 15.34 -10.46
C LEU A 135 5.45 14.18 -9.78
N ARG A 136 4.77 13.06 -9.61
CA ARG A 136 5.32 11.88 -8.94
C ARG A 136 5.10 10.65 -9.78
N ILE A 137 6.09 9.80 -9.81
CA ILE A 137 6.11 8.61 -10.65
C ILE A 137 6.22 7.37 -9.76
N PHE A 138 5.32 6.41 -9.99
CA PHE A 138 5.46 5.05 -9.48
C PHE A 138 5.73 4.12 -10.66
N ARG A 139 6.88 3.47 -10.66
CA ARG A 139 7.24 2.52 -11.70
C ARG A 139 7.02 1.10 -11.22
N SER A 140 6.10 0.39 -11.88
CA SER A 140 5.87 -1.03 -11.64
C SER A 140 6.99 -1.87 -12.25
N ALA A 141 7.28 -3.03 -11.65
CA ALA A 141 8.14 -4.02 -12.26
C ALA A 141 7.57 -4.50 -13.60
N ARG A 142 8.46 -4.85 -14.53
CA ARG A 142 8.09 -5.49 -15.80
C ARG A 142 7.98 -6.99 -15.57
N GLU A 143 6.78 -7.47 -15.29
CA GLU A 143 6.51 -8.89 -15.07
C GLU A 143 5.32 -9.35 -15.89
N HIS A 144 5.42 -10.57 -16.43
CA HIS A 144 4.29 -11.26 -17.02
C HIS A 144 3.66 -12.17 -15.98
N TRP A 145 2.37 -12.00 -15.73
CA TRP A 145 1.64 -12.80 -14.77
C TRP A 145 0.27 -13.20 -15.29
N HIS A 146 -0.14 -14.42 -14.98
CA HIS A 146 -1.42 -14.96 -15.48
C HIS A 146 -2.65 -14.40 -14.76
N GLN A 147 -2.45 -13.75 -13.61
CA GLN A 147 -3.52 -13.17 -12.80
C GLN A 147 -3.08 -11.82 -12.23
N PRO A 148 -4.04 -10.90 -11.95
CA PRO A 148 -3.72 -9.64 -11.28
C PRO A 148 -3.00 -9.88 -9.95
N LEU A 149 -1.91 -9.18 -9.72
CA LEU A 149 -1.16 -9.21 -8.47
C LEU A 149 -1.72 -8.17 -7.50
N LYS A 150 -1.87 -8.55 -6.23
CA LYS A 150 -2.24 -7.63 -5.14
C LYS A 150 -1.06 -6.79 -4.66
N GLU A 151 0.16 -7.12 -5.07
CA GLU A 151 1.39 -6.45 -4.68
C GLU A 151 2.38 -6.45 -5.85
N ASN A 152 3.10 -5.34 -6.00
CA ASN A 152 4.25 -5.28 -6.92
C ASN A 152 5.41 -6.10 -6.35
N ARG A 153 6.01 -6.97 -7.15
CA ARG A 153 7.14 -7.82 -6.73
C ARG A 153 8.46 -7.08 -6.62
N ASP A 154 8.59 -5.94 -7.29
CA ASP A 154 9.73 -5.07 -7.08
C ASP A 154 9.61 -4.39 -5.70
N ARG A 155 10.29 -4.98 -4.73
CA ARG A 155 10.31 -4.47 -3.35
C ARG A 155 10.93 -3.08 -3.21
N LEU A 156 11.62 -2.60 -4.24
CA LEU A 156 12.23 -1.28 -4.28
C LEU A 156 11.34 -0.24 -4.99
N ALA A 157 10.23 -0.67 -5.61
CA ALA A 157 9.28 0.23 -6.24
C ALA A 157 8.66 1.17 -5.19
N LYS A 158 8.80 2.46 -5.43
CA LYS A 158 8.26 3.54 -4.57
C LYS A 158 7.86 4.72 -5.44
N TRP A 159 6.97 5.54 -4.93
CA TRP A 159 6.69 6.84 -5.49
C TRP A 159 7.91 7.76 -5.34
N LYS A 160 8.26 8.42 -6.42
CA LYS A 160 9.35 9.41 -6.46
C LYS A 160 8.84 10.71 -7.06
N PRO A 161 9.24 11.87 -6.51
CA PRO A 161 9.10 13.13 -7.23
C PRO A 161 9.83 13.06 -8.58
N CYS A 162 9.37 13.86 -9.54
CA CYS A 162 10.11 14.09 -10.77
C CYS A 162 11.12 15.19 -10.47
N ASP A 163 12.33 14.77 -10.18
CA ASP A 163 13.51 15.61 -9.98
C ASP A 163 14.51 15.39 -11.14
N PRO A 164 15.39 16.36 -11.44
CA PRO A 164 16.42 16.24 -12.48
C PRO A 164 17.34 15.03 -12.28
#